data_2cfd6c473fe1a9c42f743b423a5b4392
#
_entry.id   2cfd6c473fe1a9c42f743b423a5b4392
#
_cell.length_a   1.000
_cell.length_b   1.000
_cell.length_c   1.000
_cell.angle_alpha   90.00
_cell.angle_beta   90.00
_cell.angle_gamma   90.00
#
_symmetry.space_group_name_H-M   'P 1'
#
loop_
_entity.id
_entity.type
_entity.pdbx_description
1 polymer ?
#
loop_
_entity_poly.entity_id
_entity_poly.type
_entity_poly.pdbx_seq_one_letter_code
_entity_poly.pdbx_strand_id
1 'polypeptide(L)'
;MHQERTEVDTPALPSSSLPADETVRFPIVKVVLENESGKFYFLRHIARDYEGRELSLKDINEAVGKMNRELMQRGFSTSRVVIPEQNLSSGELHLVLQIGRIHAVRFAEGSDTLYTYNLFPFREGDVLNVRDIEQGLEQAKRLPSQDITVKLLPAQEPQMTDVLLTVTRGKNVYGTISLDDSGLKDTGKLQLYGNVGVDQIFQRNDILRVGMNLDGAQDGYAKGTRGHNVSYTIPYGAHTFTFSYQRSKYHQTV
;
A
#
# COMPACT_ATOMS: atom_id res chain seq x y z
N MET A 1 4.38 20.73 -2.40
CA MET A 1 4.50 19.59 -1.47
C MET A 1 4.66 18.36 -2.33
N HIS A 2 5.92 17.92 -2.61
CA HIS A 2 6.17 16.70 -3.38
C HIS A 2 5.85 15.52 -2.47
N GLN A 3 4.85 14.73 -2.86
CA GLN A 3 4.66 13.40 -2.30
C GLN A 3 5.83 12.54 -2.81
N GLU A 4 6.82 12.29 -1.97
CA GLU A 4 7.77 11.21 -2.19
C GLU A 4 6.97 9.89 -2.24
N ARG A 5 6.87 9.32 -3.42
CA ARG A 5 6.41 7.93 -3.57
C ARG A 5 7.35 7.05 -2.77
N THR A 6 6.81 6.30 -1.84
CA THR A 6 7.56 5.27 -1.11
C THR A 6 7.93 4.19 -2.11
N GLU A 7 9.18 4.21 -2.55
CA GLU A 7 9.69 3.23 -3.51
C GLU A 7 9.95 1.92 -2.75
N VAL A 8 9.28 0.85 -3.19
CA VAL A 8 9.52 -0.50 -2.69
C VAL A 8 10.71 -1.06 -3.45
N ASP A 9 11.83 -1.26 -2.77
CA ASP A 9 13.03 -1.86 -3.35
C ASP A 9 12.74 -3.34 -3.68
N THR A 10 12.58 -3.65 -4.96
CA THR A 10 12.22 -4.99 -5.45
C THR A 10 13.43 -5.59 -6.18
N PRO A 11 13.88 -6.79 -5.81
CA PRO A 11 15.01 -7.44 -6.48
C PRO A 11 14.67 -7.74 -7.94
N ALA A 12 15.61 -7.46 -8.84
CA ALA A 12 15.49 -7.81 -10.26
C ALA A 12 15.48 -9.34 -10.42
N LEU A 13 14.43 -9.87 -11.04
CA LEU A 13 14.33 -11.29 -11.35
C LEU A 13 15.09 -11.59 -12.65
N PRO A 14 15.84 -12.72 -12.73
CA PRO A 14 16.49 -13.12 -13.97
C PRO A 14 15.47 -13.36 -15.08
N SER A 15 15.75 -12.83 -16.28
CA SER A 15 14.92 -13.02 -17.46
C SER A 15 15.19 -14.39 -18.09
N SER A 16 14.16 -15.21 -18.23
CA SER A 16 14.21 -16.38 -19.10
C SER A 16 13.75 -15.99 -20.50
N SER A 17 14.65 -15.90 -21.45
CA SER A 17 14.33 -15.66 -22.85
C SER A 17 14.92 -16.75 -23.72
N LEU A 18 14.18 -17.19 -24.76
CA LEU A 18 14.68 -18.05 -25.81
C LEU A 18 15.63 -17.25 -26.72
N PRO A 19 16.53 -17.94 -27.48
CA PRO A 19 17.32 -17.30 -28.52
C PRO A 19 16.39 -16.53 -29.48
N ALA A 20 16.77 -15.32 -29.89
CA ALA A 20 15.96 -14.47 -30.78
C ALA A 20 16.14 -14.92 -32.23
N ASP A 21 15.64 -16.11 -32.59
CA ASP A 21 15.61 -16.60 -33.96
C ASP A 21 14.26 -16.28 -34.61
N GLU A 22 14.30 -15.49 -35.70
CA GLU A 22 13.13 -15.08 -36.47
C GLU A 22 12.85 -16.02 -37.65
N THR A 23 13.78 -16.89 -38.00
CA THR A 23 13.71 -17.69 -39.23
C THR A 23 12.85 -18.94 -39.10
N VAL A 24 12.76 -19.52 -37.89
CA VAL A 24 11.96 -20.70 -37.62
C VAL A 24 10.63 -20.30 -37.03
N ARG A 25 9.52 -20.74 -37.64
CA ARG A 25 8.15 -20.50 -37.18
C ARG A 25 7.47 -21.79 -36.78
N PHE A 26 6.67 -21.74 -35.74
CA PHE A 26 5.90 -22.85 -35.18
C PHE A 26 4.42 -22.56 -35.28
N PRO A 27 3.59 -23.47 -35.80
CA PRO A 27 2.13 -23.31 -35.80
C PRO A 27 1.61 -23.51 -34.36
N ILE A 28 1.30 -22.45 -33.64
CA ILE A 28 0.76 -22.53 -32.29
C ILE A 28 -0.76 -22.49 -32.34
N VAL A 29 -1.39 -23.63 -32.09
CA VAL A 29 -2.85 -23.77 -32.06
C VAL A 29 -3.40 -23.29 -30.71
N LYS A 30 -2.65 -23.58 -29.62
CA LYS A 30 -3.11 -23.31 -28.26
C LYS A 30 -1.97 -22.84 -27.37
N VAL A 31 -2.26 -21.89 -26.49
CA VAL A 31 -1.37 -21.45 -25.41
C VAL A 31 -1.90 -21.95 -24.07
N VAL A 32 -1.13 -22.79 -23.39
CA VAL A 32 -1.46 -23.35 -22.08
C VAL A 32 -0.70 -22.58 -21.01
N LEU A 33 -1.41 -21.91 -20.10
CA LEU A 33 -0.82 -21.21 -18.96
C LEU A 33 -1.03 -22.03 -17.70
N GLU A 34 0.05 -22.63 -17.20
CA GLU A 34 0.05 -23.43 -15.97
C GLU A 34 0.10 -22.55 -14.73
N ASN A 35 -0.46 -23.04 -13.62
CA ASN A 35 -0.56 -22.37 -12.32
C ASN A 35 -1.40 -21.08 -12.33
N GLU A 36 -2.25 -20.88 -13.33
CA GLU A 36 -3.18 -19.76 -13.37
C GLU A 36 -4.17 -19.86 -12.21
N SER A 37 -4.34 -18.78 -11.48
CA SER A 37 -5.37 -18.62 -10.45
C SER A 37 -6.24 -17.40 -10.77
N GLY A 38 -7.40 -17.29 -10.09
CA GLY A 38 -8.38 -16.24 -10.38
C GLY A 38 -7.84 -14.82 -10.45
N LYS A 39 -6.80 -14.49 -9.70
CA LYS A 39 -6.16 -13.16 -9.72
C LYS A 39 -5.41 -12.86 -11.03
N PHE A 40 -5.10 -13.87 -11.84
CA PHE A 40 -4.26 -13.77 -13.03
C PHE A 40 -5.03 -14.03 -14.35
N TYR A 41 -6.36 -14.05 -14.34
CA TYR A 41 -7.18 -14.26 -15.55
C TYR A 41 -6.86 -13.30 -16.70
N PHE A 42 -6.34 -12.12 -16.41
CA PHE A 42 -5.95 -11.16 -17.42
C PHE A 42 -4.83 -11.68 -18.34
N LEU A 43 -3.98 -12.59 -17.86
CA LEU A 43 -2.92 -13.21 -18.68
C LEU A 43 -3.50 -14.09 -19.77
N ARG A 44 -4.65 -14.72 -19.54
CA ARG A 44 -5.32 -15.57 -20.54
C ARG A 44 -5.79 -14.75 -21.76
N HIS A 45 -6.17 -13.50 -21.56
CA HIS A 45 -6.53 -12.63 -22.69
C HIS A 45 -5.31 -12.38 -23.57
N ILE A 46 -4.14 -12.15 -22.96
CA ILE A 46 -2.89 -11.95 -23.71
C ILE A 46 -2.49 -13.25 -24.43
N ALA A 47 -2.62 -14.42 -23.77
CA ALA A 47 -2.30 -15.72 -24.36
C ALA A 47 -3.11 -15.99 -25.64
N ARG A 48 -4.41 -15.71 -25.61
CA ARG A 48 -5.32 -15.90 -26.76
C ARG A 48 -4.95 -15.10 -28.01
N ASP A 49 -4.31 -13.93 -27.85
CA ASP A 49 -3.86 -13.10 -28.98
C ASP A 49 -2.79 -13.82 -29.83
N TYR A 50 -2.19 -14.88 -29.30
CA TYR A 50 -1.11 -15.66 -29.93
C TYR A 50 -1.55 -17.05 -30.36
N GLU A 51 -2.79 -17.48 -30.11
CA GLU A 51 -3.36 -18.75 -30.55
C GLU A 51 -3.76 -18.71 -32.04
N GLY A 52 -3.64 -19.86 -32.71
CA GLY A 52 -3.99 -20.01 -34.13
C GLY A 52 -3.03 -19.29 -35.09
N ARG A 53 -1.79 -19.01 -34.68
CA ARG A 53 -0.80 -18.25 -35.46
C ARG A 53 0.49 -19.01 -35.61
N GLU A 54 1.25 -18.69 -36.66
CA GLU A 54 2.63 -19.10 -36.79
C GLU A 54 3.53 -18.12 -36.05
N LEU A 55 4.19 -18.59 -34.99
CA LEU A 55 5.02 -17.78 -34.10
C LEU A 55 6.50 -18.13 -34.26
N SER A 56 7.34 -17.14 -34.36
CA SER A 56 8.80 -17.29 -34.18
C SER A 56 9.15 -17.30 -32.69
N LEU A 57 10.38 -17.67 -32.34
CA LEU A 57 10.87 -17.58 -30.97
C LEU A 57 10.84 -16.14 -30.44
N LYS A 58 11.03 -15.16 -31.34
CA LYS A 58 10.88 -13.72 -31.01
C LYS A 58 9.45 -13.38 -30.62
N ASP A 59 8.45 -13.84 -31.39
CA ASP A 59 7.03 -13.60 -31.11
C ASP A 59 6.63 -14.19 -29.74
N ILE A 60 7.15 -15.38 -29.41
CA ILE A 60 6.91 -16.03 -28.12
C ILE A 60 7.53 -15.22 -26.97
N ASN A 61 8.78 -14.77 -27.14
CA ASN A 61 9.44 -13.90 -26.15
C ASN A 61 8.69 -12.58 -25.96
N GLU A 62 8.15 -12.00 -27.04
CA GLU A 62 7.35 -10.79 -26.98
C GLU A 62 6.04 -11.03 -26.19
N ALA A 63 5.36 -12.14 -26.41
CA ALA A 63 4.16 -12.53 -25.67
C ALA A 63 4.45 -12.65 -24.17
N VAL A 64 5.52 -13.37 -23.80
CA VAL A 64 5.95 -13.51 -22.39
C VAL A 64 6.36 -12.16 -21.82
N GLY A 65 7.10 -11.34 -22.57
CA GLY A 65 7.46 -9.99 -22.16
C GLY A 65 6.24 -9.10 -21.91
N LYS A 66 5.20 -9.21 -22.75
CA LYS A 66 3.92 -8.49 -22.54
C LYS A 66 3.21 -8.95 -21.27
N MET A 67 3.16 -10.26 -21.02
CA MET A 67 2.58 -10.83 -19.81
C MET A 67 3.33 -10.36 -18.55
N ASN A 68 4.66 -10.39 -18.58
CA ASN A 68 5.48 -9.97 -17.44
C ASN A 68 5.36 -8.46 -17.16
N ARG A 69 5.29 -7.63 -18.21
CA ARG A 69 5.01 -6.18 -18.03
C ARG A 69 3.65 -5.95 -17.38
N GLU A 70 2.63 -6.70 -17.80
CA GLU A 70 1.28 -6.59 -17.21
C GLU A 70 1.25 -7.02 -15.74
N LEU A 71 1.99 -8.08 -15.37
CA LEU A 71 2.18 -8.48 -13.98
C LEU A 71 2.80 -7.35 -13.15
N MET A 72 3.87 -6.74 -13.63
CA MET A 72 4.53 -5.61 -12.93
C MET A 72 3.61 -4.41 -12.81
N GLN A 73 2.90 -4.03 -13.87
CA GLN A 73 1.96 -2.90 -13.85
C GLN A 73 0.82 -3.08 -12.85
N ARG A 74 0.42 -4.33 -12.59
CA ARG A 74 -0.60 -4.68 -11.58
C ARG A 74 -0.04 -4.89 -10.18
N GLY A 75 1.27 -4.70 -9.98
CA GLY A 75 1.94 -4.81 -8.68
C GLY A 75 2.43 -6.22 -8.33
N PHE A 76 2.34 -7.20 -9.23
CA PHE A 76 2.84 -8.57 -9.02
C PHE A 76 4.33 -8.68 -9.38
N SER A 77 5.17 -7.84 -8.77
CA SER A 77 6.58 -7.66 -9.13
C SER A 77 7.46 -8.89 -8.90
N THR A 78 7.06 -9.81 -8.03
CA THR A 78 7.76 -11.07 -7.74
C THR A 78 7.20 -12.28 -8.49
N SER A 79 6.11 -12.09 -9.24
CA SER A 79 5.52 -13.12 -10.10
C SER A 79 5.97 -12.95 -11.54
N ARG A 80 6.17 -14.05 -12.25
CA ARG A 80 6.60 -14.01 -13.65
C ARG A 80 6.09 -15.21 -14.44
N VAL A 81 5.90 -14.99 -15.75
CA VAL A 81 5.67 -16.05 -16.71
C VAL A 81 7.01 -16.47 -17.28
N VAL A 82 7.25 -17.77 -17.34
CA VAL A 82 8.47 -18.39 -17.90
C VAL A 82 8.11 -19.41 -18.96
N ILE A 83 9.06 -19.66 -19.87
CA ILE A 83 8.95 -20.67 -20.92
C ILE A 83 9.75 -21.89 -20.44
N PRO A 84 9.10 -23.03 -20.13
CA PRO A 84 9.81 -24.26 -19.83
C PRO A 84 10.42 -24.87 -21.10
N GLU A 85 11.38 -25.80 -20.94
CA GLU A 85 11.85 -26.60 -22.05
C GLU A 85 10.68 -27.41 -22.62
N GLN A 86 10.44 -27.28 -23.93
CA GLN A 86 9.30 -27.90 -24.59
C GLN A 86 9.53 -28.11 -26.08
N ASN A 87 8.75 -29.02 -26.69
CA ASN A 87 8.71 -29.22 -28.13
C ASN A 87 7.54 -28.44 -28.74
N LEU A 88 7.84 -27.38 -29.47
CA LEU A 88 6.84 -26.53 -30.12
C LEU A 88 6.18 -27.15 -31.36
N SER A 89 6.72 -28.26 -31.86
CA SER A 89 6.14 -28.97 -33.03
C SER A 89 4.78 -29.62 -32.72
N SER A 90 4.38 -29.71 -31.44
CA SER A 90 3.08 -30.22 -31.02
C SER A 90 1.92 -29.24 -31.32
N GLY A 91 2.23 -27.98 -31.60
CA GLY A 91 1.25 -26.93 -31.77
C GLY A 91 0.71 -26.35 -30.44
N GLU A 92 1.20 -26.81 -29.32
CA GLU A 92 0.87 -26.24 -27.99
C GLU A 92 2.09 -25.53 -27.44
N LEU A 93 1.87 -24.27 -26.98
CA LEU A 93 2.85 -23.48 -26.27
C LEU A 93 2.50 -23.51 -24.78
N HIS A 94 3.34 -24.17 -23.98
CA HIS A 94 3.22 -24.21 -22.54
C HIS A 94 3.99 -23.05 -21.91
N LEU A 95 3.32 -22.30 -21.07
CA LEU A 95 3.89 -21.22 -20.26
C LEU A 95 3.59 -21.52 -18.80
N VAL A 96 4.55 -21.24 -17.92
CA VAL A 96 4.40 -21.47 -16.47
C VAL A 96 4.37 -20.15 -15.74
N LEU A 97 3.30 -19.88 -15.00
CA LEU A 97 3.22 -18.75 -14.08
C LEU A 97 3.87 -19.13 -12.75
N GLN A 98 5.02 -18.54 -12.48
CA GLN A 98 5.67 -18.60 -11.16
C GLN A 98 5.10 -17.48 -10.30
N ILE A 99 4.36 -17.86 -9.26
CA ILE A 99 3.65 -16.93 -8.39
C ILE A 99 4.51 -16.58 -7.18
N GLY A 100 4.92 -15.32 -7.08
CA GLY A 100 5.61 -14.80 -5.90
C GLY A 100 4.66 -14.66 -4.71
N ARG A 101 5.07 -15.20 -3.56
CA ARG A 101 4.27 -15.20 -2.32
C ARG A 101 5.04 -14.58 -1.17
N ILE A 102 4.31 -14.12 -0.18
CA ILE A 102 4.84 -13.60 1.06
C ILE A 102 5.25 -14.78 1.94
N HIS A 103 6.53 -14.84 2.33
CA HIS A 103 7.02 -15.79 3.31
C HIS A 103 6.72 -15.32 4.73
N ALA A 104 7.26 -14.14 5.09
CA ALA A 104 7.05 -13.57 6.43
C ALA A 104 7.17 -12.04 6.40
N VAL A 105 6.55 -11.39 7.39
CA VAL A 105 6.79 -9.98 7.71
C VAL A 105 7.76 -9.92 8.88
N ARG A 106 8.93 -9.33 8.67
CA ARG A 106 10.02 -9.25 9.65
C ARG A 106 10.39 -7.81 9.94
N PHE A 107 11.02 -7.59 11.09
CA PHE A 107 11.58 -6.30 11.45
C PHE A 107 13.11 -6.35 11.35
N ALA A 108 13.70 -5.27 10.85
CA ALA A 108 15.15 -5.14 10.77
C ALA A 108 15.78 -5.10 12.17
N GLU A 109 17.05 -5.47 12.27
CA GLU A 109 17.79 -5.37 13.52
C GLU A 109 17.84 -3.92 14.02
N GLY A 110 17.58 -3.70 15.29
CA GLY A 110 17.50 -2.37 15.89
C GLY A 110 16.25 -1.56 15.53
N SER A 111 15.32 -2.15 14.78
CA SER A 111 14.04 -1.52 14.44
C SER A 111 13.05 -1.60 15.60
N ASP A 112 12.22 -0.58 15.75
CA ASP A 112 11.00 -0.69 16.53
C ASP A 112 10.03 -1.68 15.87
N THR A 113 9.08 -2.23 16.66
CA THR A 113 8.05 -3.13 16.16
C THR A 113 6.69 -2.43 16.12
N LEU A 114 5.82 -2.89 15.24
CA LEU A 114 4.44 -2.40 15.17
C LEU A 114 3.45 -3.55 14.94
N TYR A 115 2.18 -3.26 15.18
CA TYR A 115 1.12 -4.23 14.92
C TYR A 115 0.77 -4.24 13.42
N THR A 116 1.18 -5.30 12.73
CA THR A 116 1.08 -5.41 11.27
C THR A 116 -0.30 -5.83 10.78
N TYR A 117 -1.07 -6.56 11.59
CA TYR A 117 -2.33 -7.19 11.19
C TYR A 117 -3.43 -6.22 10.77
N ASN A 118 -3.43 -5.01 11.28
CA ASN A 118 -4.41 -4.01 10.91
C ASN A 118 -3.89 -3.00 9.86
N LEU A 119 -2.63 -3.12 9.45
CA LEU A 119 -2.02 -2.27 8.41
C LEU A 119 -2.07 -2.93 7.04
N PHE A 120 -1.62 -4.19 6.99
CA PHE A 120 -1.47 -4.89 5.72
C PHE A 120 -2.69 -5.76 5.43
N PRO A 121 -3.24 -5.72 4.19
CA PRO A 121 -4.40 -6.52 3.78
C PRO A 121 -4.04 -7.96 3.41
N PHE A 122 -2.81 -8.40 3.68
CA PHE A 122 -2.29 -9.73 3.33
C PHE A 122 -1.80 -10.52 4.55
N ARG A 123 -1.54 -11.79 4.34
CA ARG A 123 -0.98 -12.75 5.31
C ARG A 123 0.18 -13.52 4.69
N GLU A 124 0.93 -14.25 5.52
CA GLU A 124 1.92 -15.22 5.07
C GLU A 124 1.27 -16.26 4.14
N GLY A 125 1.95 -16.60 3.05
CA GLY A 125 1.44 -17.47 1.99
C GLY A 125 0.59 -16.78 0.92
N ASP A 126 0.12 -15.56 1.14
CA ASP A 126 -0.63 -14.82 0.13
C ASP A 126 0.26 -14.41 -1.05
N VAL A 127 -0.38 -14.22 -2.20
CA VAL A 127 0.31 -13.68 -3.38
C VAL A 127 0.81 -12.28 -3.09
N LEU A 128 2.10 -12.05 -3.29
CA LEU A 128 2.70 -10.75 -3.07
C LEU A 128 2.22 -9.75 -4.12
N ASN A 129 1.65 -8.64 -3.64
CA ASN A 129 1.35 -7.47 -4.45
C ASN A 129 1.94 -6.22 -3.78
N VAL A 130 2.78 -5.51 -4.52
CA VAL A 130 3.47 -4.30 -4.00
C VAL A 130 2.47 -3.22 -3.59
N ARG A 131 1.33 -3.12 -4.27
CA ARG A 131 0.27 -2.14 -3.93
C ARG A 131 -0.33 -2.37 -2.55
N ASP A 132 -0.46 -3.65 -2.14
CA ASP A 132 -0.94 -3.99 -0.80
C ASP A 132 0.08 -3.58 0.27
N ILE A 133 1.38 -3.68 -0.05
CA ILE A 133 2.47 -3.23 0.81
C ILE A 133 2.49 -1.70 0.90
N GLU A 134 2.44 -1.00 -0.24
CA GLU A 134 2.39 0.47 -0.31
C GLU A 134 1.22 1.01 0.51
N GLN A 135 0.04 0.40 0.39
CA GLN A 135 -1.12 0.79 1.15
C GLN A 135 -0.93 0.61 2.66
N GLY A 136 -0.34 -0.50 3.11
CA GLY A 136 -0.01 -0.71 4.52
C GLY A 136 0.99 0.32 5.04
N LEU A 137 1.97 0.70 4.22
CA LEU A 137 2.93 1.77 4.54
C LEU A 137 2.25 3.14 4.65
N GLU A 138 1.33 3.47 3.76
CA GLU A 138 0.55 4.71 3.84
C GLU A 138 -0.26 4.79 5.13
N GLN A 139 -0.88 3.67 5.53
CA GLN A 139 -1.59 3.59 6.81
C GLN A 139 -0.65 3.81 8.01
N ALA A 140 0.54 3.22 7.98
CA ALA A 140 1.53 3.38 9.06
C ALA A 140 2.08 4.80 9.12
N LYS A 141 2.35 5.44 7.98
CA LYS A 141 2.86 6.83 7.87
C LYS A 141 1.84 7.90 8.28
N ARG A 142 0.59 7.54 8.52
CA ARG A 142 -0.41 8.47 9.07
C ARG A 142 -0.06 8.96 10.48
N LEU A 143 0.75 8.20 11.22
CA LEU A 143 1.18 8.56 12.56
C LEU A 143 2.41 9.48 12.49
N PRO A 144 2.31 10.74 12.96
CA PRO A 144 3.45 11.66 12.99
C PRO A 144 4.64 11.18 13.83
N SER A 145 4.37 10.26 14.76
CA SER A 145 5.37 9.73 15.69
C SER A 145 6.23 8.60 15.13
N GLN A 146 6.01 8.16 13.89
CA GLN A 146 6.78 7.05 13.33
C GLN A 146 7.16 7.27 11.88
N ASP A 147 8.31 6.74 11.51
CA ASP A 147 8.72 6.53 10.13
C ASP A 147 8.87 5.05 9.84
N ILE A 148 8.57 4.65 8.61
CA ILE A 148 8.60 3.25 8.20
C ILE A 148 9.10 3.12 6.77
N THR A 149 10.02 2.18 6.57
CA THR A 149 10.50 1.76 5.26
C THR A 149 10.36 0.25 5.10
N VAL A 150 10.32 -0.21 3.85
CA VAL A 150 10.20 -1.63 3.53
C VAL A 150 11.25 -2.04 2.51
N LYS A 151 11.76 -3.27 2.68
CA LYS A 151 12.57 -3.96 1.68
C LYS A 151 12.00 -5.34 1.44
N LEU A 152 12.00 -5.78 0.18
CA LEU A 152 11.63 -7.13 -0.21
C LEU A 152 12.91 -7.96 -0.36
N LEU A 153 13.01 -9.03 0.42
CA LEU A 153 14.17 -9.92 0.40
C LEU A 153 13.73 -11.32 -0.05
N PRO A 154 14.47 -11.96 -0.97
CA PRO A 154 14.22 -13.35 -1.31
C PRO A 154 14.34 -14.22 -0.07
N ALA A 155 13.36 -15.10 0.17
CA ALA A 155 13.44 -16.13 1.20
C ALA A 155 14.28 -17.33 0.70
N GLN A 156 14.58 -18.28 1.58
CA GLN A 156 15.29 -19.50 1.19
C GLN A 156 14.45 -20.40 0.27
N GLU A 157 13.13 -20.37 0.45
CA GLU A 157 12.20 -21.11 -0.37
C GLU A 157 11.98 -20.42 -1.72
N PRO A 158 11.92 -21.19 -2.84
CA PRO A 158 11.66 -20.63 -4.16
C PRO A 158 10.32 -19.87 -4.20
N GLN A 159 10.29 -18.73 -4.90
CA GLN A 159 9.11 -17.89 -5.09
C GLN A 159 8.53 -17.29 -3.79
N MET A 160 9.25 -17.39 -2.68
CA MET A 160 8.91 -16.78 -1.41
C MET A 160 9.72 -15.52 -1.15
N THR A 161 9.09 -14.52 -0.53
CA THR A 161 9.69 -13.20 -0.28
C THR A 161 9.40 -12.77 1.15
N ASP A 162 10.44 -12.36 1.88
CA ASP A 162 10.32 -11.70 3.18
C ASP A 162 10.04 -10.21 2.98
N VAL A 163 9.09 -9.69 3.73
CA VAL A 163 8.80 -8.26 3.83
C VAL A 163 9.53 -7.72 5.06
N LEU A 164 10.69 -7.09 4.85
CA LEU A 164 11.50 -6.54 5.93
C LEU A 164 11.10 -5.09 6.20
N LEU A 165 10.62 -4.82 7.40
CA LEU A 165 10.21 -3.50 7.86
C LEU A 165 11.30 -2.87 8.72
N THR A 166 11.59 -1.60 8.49
CA THR A 166 12.40 -0.77 9.38
C THR A 166 11.52 0.34 9.90
N VAL A 167 11.29 0.36 11.21
CA VAL A 167 10.41 1.29 11.90
C VAL A 167 11.25 2.12 12.86
N THR A 168 11.10 3.44 12.83
CA THR A 168 11.70 4.37 13.79
C THR A 168 10.59 5.15 14.46
N ARG A 169 10.59 5.19 15.79
CA ARG A 169 9.60 5.92 16.57
C ARG A 169 10.16 7.17 17.21
N GLY A 170 9.39 8.24 17.15
CA GLY A 170 9.62 9.49 17.85
C GLY A 170 8.65 9.68 19.03
N LYS A 171 8.46 10.93 19.43
CA LYS A 171 7.50 11.28 20.50
C LYS A 171 6.07 11.05 20.00
N ASN A 172 5.31 10.29 20.76
CA ASN A 172 3.93 9.95 20.42
C ASN A 172 2.88 10.95 20.91
N VAL A 173 3.29 11.99 21.62
CA VAL A 173 2.42 13.09 22.06
C VAL A 173 2.88 14.38 21.38
N TYR A 174 1.95 15.06 20.76
CA TYR A 174 2.18 16.34 20.09
C TYR A 174 0.97 17.24 20.25
N GLY A 175 1.17 18.55 20.12
CA GLY A 175 0.07 19.49 20.24
C GLY A 175 0.39 20.84 19.62
N THR A 176 -0.66 21.60 19.38
CA THR A 176 -0.58 22.96 18.87
C THR A 176 -1.52 23.86 19.67
N ILE A 177 -1.09 25.08 19.90
CA ILE A 177 -1.93 26.16 20.43
C ILE A 177 -1.86 27.30 19.43
N SER A 178 -3.01 27.83 19.02
CA SER A 178 -3.09 28.96 18.13
C SER A 178 -4.10 30.00 18.66
N LEU A 179 -3.80 31.24 18.40
CA LEU A 179 -4.64 32.38 18.73
C LEU A 179 -4.86 33.19 17.45
N ASP A 180 -6.09 33.44 17.10
CA ASP A 180 -6.43 34.27 15.95
C ASP A 180 -7.61 35.21 16.22
N ASP A 181 -7.81 36.22 15.38
CA ASP A 181 -8.87 37.22 15.47
C ASP A 181 -9.97 37.04 14.42
N SER A 182 -10.12 35.80 13.89
CA SER A 182 -11.08 35.44 12.84
C SER A 182 -12.51 35.27 13.33
N GLY A 183 -12.76 35.37 14.63
CA GLY A 183 -14.07 35.22 15.23
C GLY A 183 -15.03 36.36 14.86
N LEU A 184 -16.34 36.11 14.99
CA LEU A 184 -17.38 37.11 14.78
C LEU A 184 -17.42 38.07 15.94
N LYS A 185 -17.73 39.36 15.68
CA LYS A 185 -17.87 40.39 16.74
C LYS A 185 -18.92 40.04 17.79
N ASP A 186 -19.97 39.33 17.40
CA ASP A 186 -21.12 39.00 18.25
C ASP A 186 -20.88 37.75 19.12
N THR A 187 -19.90 36.92 18.79
CA THR A 187 -19.58 35.66 19.49
C THR A 187 -18.15 35.58 20.01
N GLY A 188 -17.40 36.69 19.92
CA GLY A 188 -16.00 36.79 20.36
C GLY A 188 -15.03 36.78 19.17
N LYS A 189 -14.34 37.92 18.96
CA LYS A 189 -13.42 38.13 17.84
C LYS A 189 -12.13 37.31 17.98
N LEU A 190 -11.59 37.25 19.18
CA LEU A 190 -10.36 36.55 19.49
C LEU A 190 -10.67 35.09 19.83
N GLN A 191 -10.09 34.16 19.10
CA GLN A 191 -10.30 32.71 19.26
C GLN A 191 -9.00 32.02 19.65
N LEU A 192 -9.07 31.23 20.71
CA LEU A 192 -7.97 30.35 21.16
C LEU A 192 -8.29 28.89 20.79
N TYR A 193 -7.41 28.27 20.05
CA TYR A 193 -7.49 26.87 19.68
C TYR A 193 -6.36 26.06 20.30
N GLY A 194 -6.69 24.94 20.90
CA GLY A 194 -5.73 23.98 21.41
C GLY A 194 -6.02 22.58 20.87
N ASN A 195 -4.99 21.88 20.39
CA ASN A 195 -5.09 20.50 19.95
C ASN A 195 -3.97 19.69 20.55
N VAL A 196 -4.30 18.49 21.03
CA VAL A 196 -3.35 17.46 21.47
C VAL A 196 -3.64 16.18 20.73
N GLY A 197 -2.61 15.58 20.16
CA GLY A 197 -2.63 14.27 19.53
C GLY A 197 -1.76 13.29 20.30
N VAL A 198 -2.26 12.07 20.43
CA VAL A 198 -1.51 10.94 21.02
C VAL A 198 -1.61 9.76 20.08
N ASP A 199 -0.45 9.33 19.57
CA ASP A 199 -0.35 8.17 18.71
C ASP A 199 -0.13 6.90 19.53
N GLN A 200 -0.56 5.75 18.99
CA GLN A 200 -0.27 4.42 19.54
C GLN A 200 -0.78 4.21 20.99
N ILE A 201 -1.94 4.74 21.35
CA ILE A 201 -2.52 4.55 22.69
C ILE A 201 -2.73 3.05 22.99
N PHE A 202 -3.29 2.32 22.02
CA PHE A 202 -3.52 0.87 22.13
C PHE A 202 -2.49 0.06 21.33
N GLN A 203 -1.42 0.70 20.81
CA GLN A 203 -0.39 0.05 19.97
C GLN A 203 -0.97 -0.64 18.71
N ARG A 204 -2.05 -0.07 18.17
CA ARG A 204 -2.78 -0.56 16.99
C ARG A 204 -2.70 0.41 15.81
N ASN A 205 -1.63 1.19 15.73
CA ASN A 205 -1.48 2.25 14.72
C ASN A 205 -2.63 3.27 14.80
N ASP A 206 -3.10 3.49 16.01
CA ASP A 206 -4.23 4.32 16.37
C ASP A 206 -3.79 5.74 16.76
N ILE A 207 -4.68 6.69 16.59
CA ILE A 207 -4.47 8.10 16.90
C ILE A 207 -5.67 8.61 17.70
N LEU A 208 -5.43 9.16 18.89
CA LEU A 208 -6.40 9.96 19.63
C LEU A 208 -6.07 11.44 19.45
N ARG A 209 -7.05 12.23 19.08
CA ARG A 209 -6.94 13.69 19.06
C ARG A 209 -8.01 14.32 19.94
N VAL A 210 -7.58 15.29 20.73
CA VAL A 210 -8.46 16.12 21.57
C VAL A 210 -8.21 17.56 21.18
N GLY A 211 -9.28 18.27 20.83
CA GLY A 211 -9.25 19.67 20.48
C GLY A 211 -10.21 20.48 21.36
N MET A 212 -9.85 21.73 21.59
CA MET A 212 -10.70 22.73 22.23
C MET A 212 -10.58 24.05 21.49
N ASN A 213 -11.68 24.78 21.47
CA ASN A 213 -11.70 26.17 21.07
C ASN A 213 -12.44 27.02 22.13
N LEU A 214 -11.88 28.16 22.42
CA LEU A 214 -12.38 29.10 23.42
C LEU A 214 -12.35 30.51 22.85
N ASP A 215 -13.31 31.33 23.27
CA ASP A 215 -13.19 32.78 23.11
C ASP A 215 -12.04 33.31 23.98
N GLY A 216 -11.04 33.91 23.34
CA GLY A 216 -9.82 34.41 24.00
C GLY A 216 -9.99 35.71 24.75
N ALA A 217 -11.05 36.47 24.47
CA ALA A 217 -11.29 37.78 25.13
C ALA A 217 -12.02 37.66 26.48
N GLN A 218 -12.64 36.51 26.77
CA GLN A 218 -13.40 36.22 27.98
C GLN A 218 -14.35 37.37 28.40
N ASP A 219 -15.11 37.92 27.46
CA ASP A 219 -16.05 39.03 27.69
C ASP A 219 -17.26 38.64 28.58
N GLY A 220 -17.02 37.72 29.50
CA GLY A 220 -17.96 37.30 30.51
C GLY A 220 -19.10 36.42 30.00
N TYR A 221 -20.23 36.45 30.68
CA TYR A 221 -21.39 35.61 30.40
C TYR A 221 -22.22 36.07 29.18
N ALA A 222 -21.89 37.19 28.57
CA ALA A 222 -22.70 37.81 27.53
C ALA A 222 -22.35 37.32 26.11
N LYS A 223 -21.09 37.01 25.86
CA LYS A 223 -20.58 36.56 24.54
C LYS A 223 -19.55 35.46 24.72
N GLY A 224 -19.44 34.60 23.75
CA GLY A 224 -18.36 33.65 23.71
C GLY A 224 -18.68 32.34 22.99
N THR A 225 -17.65 31.72 22.47
CA THR A 225 -17.72 30.40 21.86
C THR A 225 -16.86 29.43 22.66
N ARG A 226 -17.41 28.27 22.96
CA ARG A 226 -16.67 27.17 23.58
C ARG A 226 -16.97 25.87 22.84
N GLY A 227 -15.95 25.15 22.44
CA GLY A 227 -16.09 23.87 21.82
C GLY A 227 -15.02 22.91 22.27
N HIS A 228 -15.33 21.64 22.21
CA HIS A 228 -14.36 20.58 22.33
C HIS A 228 -14.71 19.45 21.36
N ASN A 229 -13.69 18.81 20.88
CA ASN A 229 -13.82 17.62 20.03
C ASN A 229 -12.83 16.55 20.49
N VAL A 230 -13.26 15.32 20.36
CA VAL A 230 -12.43 14.14 20.57
C VAL A 230 -12.60 13.25 19.36
N SER A 231 -11.52 12.77 18.80
CA SER A 231 -11.55 11.81 17.69
C SER A 231 -10.56 10.68 17.94
N TYR A 232 -11.00 9.47 17.68
CA TYR A 232 -10.18 8.27 17.71
C TYR A 232 -10.17 7.64 16.33
N THR A 233 -8.99 7.38 15.81
CA THR A 233 -8.79 6.85 14.46
C THR A 233 -7.93 5.59 14.51
N ILE A 234 -8.39 4.52 13.82
CA ILE A 234 -7.70 3.24 13.73
C ILE A 234 -7.76 2.71 12.29
N PRO A 235 -6.65 2.20 11.73
CA PRO A 235 -6.63 1.54 10.43
C PRO A 235 -7.09 0.08 10.54
N TYR A 236 -7.64 -0.44 9.44
CA TYR A 236 -7.88 -1.86 9.25
C TYR A 236 -7.73 -2.22 7.76
N GLY A 237 -6.58 -2.75 7.37
CA GLY A 237 -6.22 -3.00 5.97
C GLY A 237 -6.34 -1.74 5.12
N ALA A 238 -7.20 -1.79 4.11
CA ALA A 238 -7.47 -0.66 3.21
C ALA A 238 -8.34 0.45 3.82
N HIS A 239 -8.94 0.21 4.98
CA HIS A 239 -9.91 1.12 5.58
C HIS A 239 -9.34 1.86 6.78
N THR A 240 -9.84 3.07 6.99
CA THR A 240 -9.58 3.87 8.18
C THR A 240 -10.90 4.19 8.85
N PHE A 241 -11.05 3.79 10.11
CA PHE A 241 -12.22 4.09 10.91
C PHE A 241 -11.90 5.28 11.83
N THR A 242 -12.78 6.27 11.82
CA THR A 242 -12.68 7.43 12.71
C THR A 242 -13.99 7.59 13.48
N PHE A 243 -13.88 7.57 14.79
CA PHE A 243 -14.98 7.89 15.71
C PHE A 243 -14.73 9.28 16.25
N SER A 244 -15.73 10.16 16.15
CA SER A 244 -15.59 11.53 16.60
C SER A 244 -16.79 11.97 17.42
N TYR A 245 -16.51 12.75 18.45
CA TYR A 245 -17.49 13.46 19.25
C TYR A 245 -17.13 14.94 19.26
N GLN A 246 -18.10 15.79 18.97
CA GLN A 246 -17.93 17.23 19.01
C GLN A 246 -19.09 17.87 19.78
N ARG A 247 -18.75 18.85 20.62
CA ARG A 247 -19.72 19.69 21.31
C ARG A 247 -19.27 21.12 21.21
N SER A 248 -20.20 21.99 20.79
CA SER A 248 -20.00 23.46 20.79
C SER A 248 -21.13 24.16 21.51
N LYS A 249 -20.80 25.25 22.18
CA LYS A 249 -21.75 26.19 22.79
C LYS A 249 -21.34 27.59 22.37
N TYR A 250 -22.32 28.40 22.02
CA TYR A 250 -22.11 29.81 21.74
C TYR A 250 -23.13 30.63 22.52
N HIS A 251 -22.72 31.83 22.94
CA HIS A 251 -23.57 32.85 23.55
C HIS A 251 -23.48 34.08 22.67
N GLN A 252 -24.62 34.65 22.34
CA GLN A 252 -24.76 35.81 21.49
C GLN A 252 -25.55 36.87 22.26
N THR A 253 -25.08 38.10 22.23
CA THR A 253 -25.87 39.24 22.72
C THR A 253 -26.81 39.69 21.60
N VAL A 254 -28.10 39.73 21.89
CA VAL A 254 -29.14 40.27 21.00
C VAL A 254 -29.36 41.73 21.32
#